data_661288852b094656665a91d494ef4561
#
_entry.id   661288852b094656665a91d494ef4561
#
_cell.length_a   1.000
_cell.length_b   1.000
_cell.length_c   1.000
_cell.angle_alpha   90.00
_cell.angle_beta   90.00
_cell.angle_gamma   90.00
#
_symmetry.space_group_name_H-M   'P 1'
#
loop_
_entity.id
_entity.type
_entity.pdbx_description
1 polymer ?
#
loop_
_entity_poly.entity_id
_entity_poly.type
_entity_poly.pdbx_seq_one_letter_code
_entity_poly.pdbx_strand_id
1 'polypeptide(L)'
;MSALKTSKSESVDAQGQPDGWKPMAGFVRDVGAQGRTQLVVSAPTDFLLDIHLQLVGELQAPLGFLYRQIVDRRDPGPVGGPARDFVALELTHTIVRETLIKYSDLFHHDARCEIYVRGALGEQIVLDQDGMLFCQPADPVFEDTLLASGFIADISTTIADRDYVKHWFHHRNDPLEDELIANLGLVEVANRG
;
A
#
# COMPACT_ATOMS: atom_id res chain seq x y z
N MET A 1 -7.29 15.10 -20.27
CA MET A 1 -6.70 15.78 -19.10
C MET A 1 -6.36 14.68 -18.11
N SER A 2 -5.07 14.47 -17.80
CA SER A 2 -4.67 13.53 -16.76
C SER A 2 -5.22 14.03 -15.42
N ALA A 3 -6.01 13.24 -14.72
CA ALA A 3 -6.45 13.59 -13.37
C ALA A 3 -5.18 13.75 -12.51
N LEU A 4 -5.12 14.82 -11.74
CA LEU A 4 -4.06 14.99 -10.74
C LEU A 4 -4.04 13.75 -9.85
N LYS A 5 -2.95 13.03 -9.86
CA LYS A 5 -2.72 11.90 -8.97
C LYS A 5 -2.52 12.46 -7.57
N THR A 6 -3.49 12.27 -6.69
CA THR A 6 -3.39 12.63 -5.28
C THR A 6 -2.69 11.53 -4.51
N SER A 7 -1.92 11.87 -3.46
CA SER A 7 -1.43 10.86 -2.51
C SER A 7 -2.59 10.29 -1.68
N LYS A 8 -2.40 9.12 -1.09
CA LYS A 8 -3.37 8.52 -0.13
C LYS A 8 -3.52 9.41 1.11
N SER A 9 -2.43 10.06 1.52
CA SER A 9 -2.37 10.98 2.66
C SER A 9 -1.63 12.26 2.28
N GLU A 10 -1.96 13.36 2.95
CA GLU A 10 -1.36 14.68 2.74
C GLU A 10 -1.04 15.31 4.08
N SER A 11 0.22 15.76 4.24
CA SER A 11 0.67 16.47 5.45
C SER A 11 -0.03 17.80 5.60
N VAL A 12 -0.39 18.13 6.83
CA VAL A 12 -1.10 19.37 7.17
C VAL A 12 -0.40 20.11 8.31
N ASP A 13 -0.62 21.42 8.36
CA ASP A 13 -0.21 22.27 9.46
C ASP A 13 -1.17 22.18 10.68
N ALA A 14 -0.87 22.91 11.75
CA ALA A 14 -1.69 22.95 12.96
C ALA A 14 -3.12 23.51 12.75
N GLN A 15 -3.41 24.10 11.58
CA GLN A 15 -4.71 24.59 11.16
C GLN A 15 -5.43 23.58 10.24
N GLY A 16 -4.82 22.42 9.96
CA GLY A 16 -5.37 21.37 9.07
C GLY A 16 -5.28 21.73 7.59
N GLN A 17 -4.41 22.68 7.20
CA GLN A 17 -4.19 23.04 5.81
C GLN A 17 -2.95 22.32 5.25
N PRO A 18 -2.94 21.94 3.94
CA PRO A 18 -1.76 21.36 3.33
C PRO A 18 -0.52 22.23 3.53
N ASP A 19 0.53 21.66 4.11
CA ASP A 19 1.79 22.36 4.42
C ASP A 19 2.83 22.26 3.30
N GLY A 20 2.52 21.54 2.23
CA GLY A 20 3.39 21.37 1.07
C GLY A 20 4.51 20.36 1.25
N TRP A 21 4.58 19.67 2.39
CA TRP A 21 5.57 18.61 2.59
C TRP A 21 5.35 17.47 1.58
N LYS A 22 6.44 16.87 1.15
CA LYS A 22 6.43 15.71 0.23
C LYS A 22 7.22 14.56 0.84
N PRO A 23 6.71 13.31 0.72
CA PRO A 23 7.48 12.15 1.12
C PRO A 23 8.79 12.08 0.33
N MET A 24 9.87 11.75 1.02
CA MET A 24 11.17 11.52 0.41
C MET A 24 11.28 10.06 -0.05
N ALA A 25 11.97 9.81 -1.16
CA ALA A 25 12.31 8.45 -1.59
C ALA A 25 13.37 7.88 -0.65
N GLY A 26 12.95 7.06 0.31
CA GLY A 26 13.85 6.50 1.29
C GLY A 26 13.20 5.45 2.18
N PHE A 27 14.01 4.85 3.06
CA PHE A 27 13.53 3.81 3.96
C PHE A 27 14.27 3.82 5.29
N VAL A 28 13.65 3.21 6.29
CA VAL A 28 14.26 2.92 7.59
C VAL A 28 14.03 1.47 7.97
N ARG A 29 14.97 0.90 8.73
CA ARG A 29 14.78 -0.40 9.36
C ARG A 29 14.09 -0.20 10.71
N ASP A 30 12.99 -0.91 10.91
CA ASP A 30 12.17 -0.82 12.12
C ASP A 30 11.83 -2.21 12.66
N VAL A 31 11.31 -2.26 13.87
CA VAL A 31 10.80 -3.47 14.50
C VAL A 31 9.28 -3.36 14.58
N GLY A 32 8.60 -4.10 13.72
CA GLY A 32 7.15 -4.13 13.68
C GLY A 32 6.50 -4.65 14.98
N ALA A 33 5.21 -4.48 15.11
CA ALA A 33 4.43 -4.79 16.32
C ALA A 33 4.57 -6.26 16.82
N GLN A 34 4.98 -7.17 15.95
CA GLN A 34 5.22 -8.58 16.30
C GLN A 34 6.69 -8.89 16.62
N GLY A 35 7.54 -7.88 16.81
CA GLY A 35 8.97 -8.02 17.06
C GLY A 35 9.78 -8.47 15.83
N ARG A 36 9.19 -8.48 14.63
CA ARG A 36 9.90 -8.80 13.39
C ARG A 36 10.49 -7.53 12.79
N THR A 37 11.72 -7.64 12.30
CA THR A 37 12.34 -6.54 11.55
C THR A 37 11.62 -6.32 10.23
N GLN A 38 11.42 -5.06 9.88
CA GLN A 38 10.80 -4.65 8.62
C GLN A 38 11.53 -3.44 8.03
N LEU A 39 11.40 -3.23 6.74
CA LEU A 39 11.73 -1.94 6.14
C LEU A 39 10.45 -1.13 6.02
N VAL A 40 10.49 0.10 6.48
CA VAL A 40 9.44 1.11 6.29
C VAL A 40 9.90 2.03 5.19
N VAL A 41 9.19 2.03 4.07
CA VAL A 41 9.58 2.71 2.83
C VAL A 41 8.63 3.88 2.58
N SER A 42 9.20 5.06 2.43
CA SER A 42 8.53 6.29 2.03
C SER A 42 8.84 6.59 0.57
N ALA A 43 7.83 6.93 -0.22
CA ALA A 43 8.02 7.25 -1.64
C ALA A 43 7.12 8.42 -2.06
N PRO A 44 7.63 9.33 -2.91
CA PRO A 44 6.77 10.29 -3.59
C PRO A 44 5.68 9.56 -4.39
N THR A 45 4.50 10.14 -4.46
CA THR A 45 3.32 9.54 -5.10
C THR A 45 3.59 9.05 -6.53
N ASP A 46 4.41 9.80 -7.29
CA ASP A 46 4.75 9.46 -8.68
C ASP A 46 5.68 8.25 -8.80
N PHE A 47 6.39 7.88 -7.74
CA PHE A 47 7.31 6.74 -7.68
C PHE A 47 6.73 5.53 -6.94
N LEU A 48 5.60 5.70 -6.23
CA LEU A 48 5.07 4.68 -5.34
C LEU A 48 4.68 3.38 -6.07
N LEU A 49 4.03 3.48 -7.24
CA LEU A 49 3.71 2.30 -8.05
C LEU A 49 4.97 1.59 -8.54
N ASP A 50 5.94 2.33 -9.05
CA ASP A 50 7.13 1.73 -9.66
C ASP A 50 7.96 0.96 -8.62
N ILE A 51 8.16 1.54 -7.44
CA ILE A 51 8.89 0.84 -6.37
C ILE A 51 8.08 -0.32 -5.80
N HIS A 52 6.76 -0.20 -5.67
CA HIS A 52 5.90 -1.32 -5.25
C HIS A 52 6.03 -2.51 -6.20
N LEU A 53 6.01 -2.27 -7.51
CA LEU A 53 6.20 -3.32 -8.53
C LEU A 53 7.58 -3.98 -8.47
N GLN A 54 8.64 -3.22 -8.20
CA GLN A 54 9.99 -3.75 -8.06
C GLN A 54 10.11 -4.65 -6.82
N LEU A 55 9.64 -4.17 -5.66
CA LEU A 55 9.67 -4.94 -4.41
C LEU A 55 8.84 -6.22 -4.49
N VAL A 56 7.65 -6.18 -5.12
CA VAL A 56 6.84 -7.38 -5.36
C VAL A 56 7.54 -8.36 -6.31
N GLY A 57 8.36 -7.86 -7.23
CA GLY A 57 9.16 -8.69 -8.13
C GLY A 57 10.20 -9.57 -7.42
N GLU A 58 10.63 -9.18 -6.21
CA GLU A 58 11.61 -9.94 -5.41
C GLU A 58 10.97 -11.08 -4.57
N LEU A 59 9.63 -11.11 -4.45
CA LEU A 59 8.95 -12.15 -3.69
C LEU A 59 9.03 -13.50 -4.41
N GLN A 60 9.08 -14.59 -3.67
CA GLN A 60 9.06 -15.95 -4.23
C GLN A 60 7.63 -16.37 -4.60
N ALA A 61 7.39 -16.73 -5.86
CA ALA A 61 6.10 -17.30 -6.29
C ALA A 61 5.90 -18.75 -5.77
N PRO A 62 4.64 -19.24 -5.60
CA PRO A 62 3.38 -18.56 -5.90
C PRO A 62 3.05 -17.45 -4.90
N LEU A 63 2.34 -16.42 -5.37
CA LEU A 63 1.99 -15.26 -4.57
C LEU A 63 0.58 -15.36 -4.00
N GLY A 64 0.41 -14.84 -2.78
CA GLY A 64 -0.88 -14.51 -2.19
C GLY A 64 -1.15 -13.01 -2.33
N PHE A 65 -2.39 -12.63 -2.63
CA PHE A 65 -2.83 -11.24 -2.68
C PHE A 65 -3.99 -11.04 -1.71
N LEU A 66 -3.86 -10.04 -0.81
CA LEU A 66 -4.93 -9.65 0.10
C LEU A 66 -5.27 -8.18 -0.15
N TYR A 67 -6.53 -7.92 -0.45
CA TYR A 67 -7.13 -6.61 -0.47
C TYR A 67 -7.89 -6.40 0.84
N ARG A 68 -7.44 -5.47 1.67
CA ARG A 68 -8.12 -5.08 2.90
C ARG A 68 -8.90 -3.79 2.67
N GLN A 69 -10.21 -3.89 2.67
CA GLN A 69 -11.11 -2.75 2.64
C GLN A 69 -11.23 -2.17 4.05
N ILE A 70 -10.60 -1.02 4.27
CA ILE A 70 -10.66 -0.29 5.56
C ILE A 70 -11.97 0.52 5.66
N VAL A 71 -12.39 1.10 4.54
CA VAL A 71 -13.61 1.89 4.45
C VAL A 71 -14.43 1.44 3.24
N ASP A 72 -15.66 1.00 3.47
CA ASP A 72 -16.65 0.86 2.40
C ASP A 72 -17.38 2.19 2.23
N ARG A 73 -17.09 2.88 1.14
CA ARG A 73 -17.71 4.16 0.84
C ARG A 73 -19.20 4.08 0.53
N ARG A 74 -19.68 2.91 0.11
CA ARG A 74 -21.08 2.66 -0.30
C ARG A 74 -21.97 2.27 0.86
N ASP A 75 -21.36 1.78 1.94
CA ASP A 75 -22.03 1.52 3.21
C ASP A 75 -21.49 2.51 4.26
N PRO A 76 -22.11 3.70 4.37
CA PRO A 76 -21.68 4.72 5.32
C PRO A 76 -22.12 4.37 6.76
N GLY A 77 -22.03 3.12 7.14
CA GLY A 77 -22.12 2.69 8.53
C GLY A 77 -21.23 3.57 9.43
N PRO A 78 -21.25 3.42 10.72
CA PRO A 78 -20.42 4.25 11.60
C PRO A 78 -18.96 4.16 11.13
N VAL A 79 -18.34 5.32 10.94
CA VAL A 79 -16.92 5.44 10.59
C VAL A 79 -16.15 4.56 11.57
N GLY A 80 -15.44 3.53 11.06
CA GLY A 80 -14.74 2.55 11.89
C GLY A 80 -15.45 1.19 12.03
N GLY A 81 -16.32 0.84 11.10
CA GLY A 81 -16.77 -0.56 10.95
C GLY A 81 -15.58 -1.50 10.76
N PRO A 82 -15.73 -2.81 11.01
CA PRO A 82 -14.63 -3.76 10.86
C PRO A 82 -14.15 -3.78 9.40
N ALA A 83 -12.82 -3.75 9.23
CA ALA A 83 -12.22 -3.93 7.91
C ALA A 83 -12.60 -5.29 7.33
N ARG A 84 -12.80 -5.36 6.01
CA ARG A 84 -13.10 -6.61 5.28
C ARG A 84 -11.87 -7.05 4.51
N ASP A 85 -11.53 -8.32 4.61
CA ASP A 85 -10.37 -8.91 3.93
C ASP A 85 -10.83 -9.80 2.78
N PHE A 86 -10.24 -9.57 1.59
CA PHE A 86 -10.49 -10.33 0.38
C PHE A 86 -9.19 -10.93 -0.12
N VAL A 87 -9.13 -12.24 -0.38
CA VAL A 87 -7.90 -12.97 -0.64
C VAL A 87 -7.97 -13.76 -1.94
N ALA A 88 -6.88 -13.74 -2.71
CA ALA A 88 -6.57 -14.71 -3.75
C ALA A 88 -5.19 -15.33 -3.49
N LEU A 89 -5.04 -16.62 -3.79
CA LEU A 89 -3.81 -17.39 -3.59
C LEU A 89 -3.33 -17.99 -4.92
N GLU A 90 -2.11 -18.55 -4.91
CA GLU A 90 -1.51 -19.25 -6.05
C GLU A 90 -1.36 -18.37 -7.31
N LEU A 91 -1.12 -17.07 -7.11
CA LEU A 91 -0.96 -16.12 -8.21
C LEU A 91 0.46 -16.12 -8.75
N THR A 92 0.60 -15.80 -10.05
CA THR A 92 1.90 -15.52 -10.67
C THR A 92 2.28 -14.06 -10.53
N HIS A 93 3.57 -13.75 -10.67
CA HIS A 93 4.05 -12.35 -10.72
C HIS A 93 3.35 -11.53 -11.81
N THR A 94 3.10 -12.14 -12.98
CA THR A 94 2.41 -11.47 -14.09
C THR A 94 1.03 -10.99 -13.66
N ILE A 95 0.23 -11.87 -13.05
CA ILE A 95 -1.13 -11.53 -12.60
C ILE A 95 -1.09 -10.42 -11.55
N VAL A 96 -0.22 -10.54 -10.54
CA VAL A 96 -0.12 -9.52 -9.49
C VAL A 96 0.35 -8.19 -10.06
N ARG A 97 1.37 -8.19 -10.93
CA ARG A 97 1.88 -6.99 -11.59
C ARG A 97 0.79 -6.28 -12.43
N GLU A 98 0.07 -7.02 -13.25
CA GLU A 98 -1.02 -6.48 -14.07
C GLU A 98 -2.14 -5.92 -13.19
N THR A 99 -2.46 -6.58 -12.07
CA THR A 99 -3.43 -6.12 -11.07
C THR A 99 -2.99 -4.80 -10.44
N LEU A 100 -1.74 -4.69 -9.97
CA LEU A 100 -1.22 -3.47 -9.37
C LEU A 100 -1.23 -2.29 -10.35
N ILE A 101 -0.92 -2.52 -11.63
CA ILE A 101 -0.93 -1.50 -12.67
C ILE A 101 -2.38 -1.08 -12.99
N LYS A 102 -3.26 -2.06 -13.25
CA LYS A 102 -4.64 -1.82 -13.67
C LYS A 102 -5.44 -1.05 -12.63
N TYR A 103 -5.28 -1.40 -11.36
CA TYR A 103 -6.01 -0.81 -10.25
C TYR A 103 -5.17 0.22 -9.46
N SER A 104 -4.14 0.80 -10.08
CA SER A 104 -3.24 1.74 -9.40
C SER A 104 -3.95 2.95 -8.81
N ASP A 105 -4.99 3.47 -9.47
CA ASP A 105 -5.78 4.59 -8.96
C ASP A 105 -6.49 4.25 -7.64
N LEU A 106 -6.95 3.00 -7.48
CA LEU A 106 -7.53 2.51 -6.23
C LEU A 106 -6.45 2.26 -5.17
N PHE A 107 -5.33 1.63 -5.54
CA PHE A 107 -4.34 1.18 -4.55
C PHE A 107 -3.42 2.29 -4.07
N HIS A 108 -2.94 3.16 -4.97
CA HIS A 108 -1.87 4.12 -4.68
C HIS A 108 -2.37 5.55 -4.47
N HIS A 109 -3.66 5.82 -4.74
CA HIS A 109 -4.23 7.15 -4.68
C HIS A 109 -5.51 7.25 -3.84
N ASP A 110 -5.95 6.14 -3.20
CA ASP A 110 -7.15 6.11 -2.35
C ASP A 110 -6.85 5.39 -1.03
N ALA A 111 -7.07 6.07 0.08
CA ALA A 111 -6.73 5.57 1.41
C ALA A 111 -7.78 4.58 1.98
N ARG A 112 -8.79 4.17 1.17
CA ARG A 112 -9.82 3.22 1.62
C ARG A 112 -9.33 1.80 1.86
N CYS A 113 -8.14 1.45 1.37
CA CYS A 113 -7.64 0.09 1.37
C CYS A 113 -6.15 -0.02 1.70
N GLU A 114 -5.79 -1.22 2.12
CA GLU A 114 -4.42 -1.71 2.19
C GLU A 114 -4.26 -2.92 1.26
N ILE A 115 -3.05 -3.11 0.74
CA ILE A 115 -2.70 -4.23 -0.12
C ILE A 115 -1.55 -5.01 0.51
N TYR A 116 -1.72 -6.33 0.58
CA TYR A 116 -0.68 -7.24 1.03
C TYR A 116 -0.36 -8.21 -0.10
N VAL A 117 0.90 -8.27 -0.52
CA VAL A 117 1.39 -9.31 -1.43
C VAL A 117 2.36 -10.17 -0.66
N ARG A 118 2.07 -11.47 -0.56
CA ARG A 118 2.88 -12.43 0.21
C ARG A 118 3.50 -13.46 -0.73
N GLY A 119 4.79 -13.70 -0.57
CA GLY A 119 5.51 -14.75 -1.26
C GLY A 119 5.43 -16.12 -0.56
N ALA A 120 5.89 -17.15 -1.25
CA ALA A 120 5.84 -18.53 -0.81
C ALA A 120 6.70 -18.82 0.44
N LEU A 121 7.75 -18.05 0.68
CA LEU A 121 8.62 -18.21 1.85
C LEU A 121 8.13 -17.42 3.08
N GLY A 122 7.00 -16.71 2.95
CA GLY A 122 6.37 -15.95 4.02
C GLY A 122 6.81 -14.50 4.10
N GLU A 123 7.66 -14.04 3.17
CA GLU A 123 7.95 -12.63 2.95
C GLU A 123 6.71 -11.90 2.41
N GLN A 124 6.58 -10.62 2.71
CA GLN A 124 5.44 -9.85 2.22
C GLN A 124 5.79 -8.37 2.01
N ILE A 125 5.11 -7.78 1.04
CA ILE A 125 5.09 -6.34 0.80
C ILE A 125 3.69 -5.84 1.14
N VAL A 126 3.60 -4.83 1.99
CA VAL A 126 2.35 -4.18 2.38
C VAL A 126 2.36 -2.74 1.90
N LEU A 127 1.33 -2.35 1.16
CA LEU A 127 1.02 -0.94 0.90
C LEU A 127 -0.13 -0.55 1.82
N ASP A 128 0.14 0.34 2.78
CA ASP A 128 -0.85 0.75 3.77
C ASP A 128 -1.80 1.86 3.26
N GLN A 129 -2.73 2.24 4.12
CA GLN A 129 -3.68 3.31 3.84
C GLN A 129 -3.05 4.72 3.82
N ASP A 130 -1.82 4.87 4.30
CA ASP A 130 -1.10 6.14 4.36
C ASP A 130 -0.15 6.34 3.16
N GLY A 131 -0.01 5.31 2.31
CA GLY A 131 0.85 5.33 1.13
C GLY A 131 2.29 4.96 1.44
N MET A 132 2.54 4.28 2.56
CA MET A 132 3.84 3.71 2.88
C MET A 132 3.90 2.24 2.49
N LEU A 133 5.10 1.76 2.15
CA LEU A 133 5.35 0.35 1.91
C LEU A 133 6.12 -0.26 3.08
N PHE A 134 5.78 -1.50 3.40
CA PHE A 134 6.47 -2.29 4.43
C PHE A 134 6.96 -3.59 3.81
N CYS A 135 8.29 -3.84 3.87
CA CYS A 135 8.88 -5.11 3.47
C CYS A 135 9.13 -5.95 4.73
N GLN A 136 8.55 -7.13 4.79
CA GLN A 136 8.63 -8.03 5.95
C GLN A 136 9.01 -9.45 5.51
N PRO A 137 10.09 -10.02 6.09
CA PRO A 137 11.08 -9.38 6.95
C PRO A 137 11.92 -8.33 6.23
N ALA A 138 12.75 -7.60 6.98
CA ALA A 138 13.77 -6.71 6.40
C ALA A 138 14.90 -7.55 5.77
N ASP A 139 14.64 -8.08 4.57
CA ASP A 139 15.59 -8.90 3.82
C ASP A 139 16.55 -7.99 3.03
N PRO A 140 17.86 -8.31 2.94
CA PRO A 140 18.82 -7.56 2.13
C PRO A 140 18.42 -7.35 0.68
N VAL A 141 17.70 -8.29 0.05
CA VAL A 141 17.25 -8.14 -1.34
C VAL A 141 16.35 -6.92 -1.54
N PHE A 142 15.48 -6.61 -0.55
CA PHE A 142 14.65 -5.41 -0.61
C PHE A 142 15.46 -4.12 -0.43
N GLU A 143 16.47 -4.13 0.47
CA GLU A 143 17.39 -2.99 0.62
C GLU A 143 18.17 -2.73 -0.66
N ASP A 144 18.72 -3.77 -1.27
CA ASP A 144 19.47 -3.67 -2.51
C ASP A 144 18.59 -3.12 -3.65
N THR A 145 17.34 -3.57 -3.75
CA THR A 145 16.37 -3.07 -4.72
C THR A 145 16.04 -1.60 -4.49
N LEU A 146 15.83 -1.18 -3.23
CA LEU A 146 15.58 0.21 -2.87
C LEU A 146 16.78 1.11 -3.20
N LEU A 147 17.99 0.70 -2.81
CA LEU A 147 19.22 1.45 -3.08
C LEU A 147 19.47 1.57 -4.59
N ALA A 148 19.29 0.48 -5.36
CA ALA A 148 19.42 0.48 -6.81
C ALA A 148 18.40 1.41 -7.50
N SER A 149 17.23 1.61 -6.87
CA SER A 149 16.18 2.53 -7.33
C SER A 149 16.39 3.98 -6.86
N GLY A 150 17.52 4.28 -6.19
CA GLY A 150 17.89 5.62 -5.74
C GLY A 150 17.24 6.06 -4.43
N PHE A 151 16.66 5.11 -3.65
CA PHE A 151 16.16 5.40 -2.32
C PHE A 151 17.30 5.57 -1.31
N ILE A 152 17.11 6.43 -0.32
CA ILE A 152 18.09 6.75 0.72
C ILE A 152 17.76 5.95 1.98
N ALA A 153 18.77 5.29 2.55
CA ALA A 153 18.63 4.63 3.85
C ALA A 153 18.56 5.66 5.00
N ASP A 154 17.97 5.24 6.10
CA ASP A 154 17.93 5.98 7.38
C ASP A 154 17.30 7.39 7.27
N ILE A 155 16.21 7.52 6.48
CA ILE A 155 15.45 8.77 6.45
C ILE A 155 14.88 9.08 7.83
N SER A 156 14.85 10.37 8.17
CA SER A 156 14.47 10.83 9.53
C SER A 156 12.98 11.09 9.69
N THR A 157 12.20 11.14 8.60
CA THR A 157 10.80 11.57 8.66
C THR A 157 9.98 10.90 7.54
N THR A 158 8.88 10.31 7.95
CA THR A 158 7.83 9.76 7.07
C THR A 158 6.52 10.52 7.28
N ILE A 159 5.47 10.15 6.57
CA ILE A 159 4.13 10.73 6.80
C ILE A 159 3.61 10.40 8.21
N ALA A 160 4.01 9.25 8.78
CA ALA A 160 3.58 8.83 10.12
C ALA A 160 4.13 9.74 11.25
N ASP A 161 5.17 10.52 10.98
CA ASP A 161 5.79 11.46 11.93
C ASP A 161 5.15 12.85 11.87
N ARG A 162 4.06 13.02 11.15
CA ARG A 162 3.43 14.32 10.87
C ARG A 162 1.94 14.28 11.17
N ASP A 163 1.35 15.48 11.33
CA ASP A 163 -0.10 15.62 11.22
C ASP A 163 -0.49 15.50 9.74
N TYR A 164 -1.51 14.68 9.44
CA TYR A 164 -1.93 14.44 8.07
C TYR A 164 -3.42 14.11 7.96
N VAL A 165 -3.95 14.27 6.75
CA VAL A 165 -5.30 13.87 6.37
C VAL A 165 -5.25 12.72 5.36
N LYS A 166 -6.28 11.89 5.34
CA LYS A 166 -6.42 10.77 4.39
C LYS A 166 -7.42 11.09 3.30
N HIS A 167 -7.11 10.67 2.08
CA HIS A 167 -7.98 10.88 0.92
C HIS A 167 -8.68 9.56 0.52
N TRP A 168 -9.91 9.37 0.95
CA TRP A 168 -10.74 8.15 0.75
C TRP A 168 -12.05 8.41 0.01
N PHE A 169 -12.19 9.55 -0.70
CA PHE A 169 -13.45 9.97 -1.30
C PHE A 169 -13.45 9.99 -2.84
N HIS A 170 -12.74 9.07 -3.46
CA HIS A 170 -12.68 9.01 -4.91
C HIS A 170 -13.80 8.12 -5.47
N HIS A 171 -14.98 8.70 -5.74
CA HIS A 171 -16.15 8.01 -6.33
C HIS A 171 -15.82 7.18 -7.57
N ARG A 172 -14.86 7.65 -8.38
CA ARG A 172 -14.41 6.95 -9.59
C ARG A 172 -13.80 5.58 -9.31
N ASN A 173 -13.35 5.32 -8.08
CA ASN A 173 -12.73 4.06 -7.69
C ASN A 173 -13.75 3.02 -7.20
N ASP A 174 -15.02 3.39 -6.97
CA ASP A 174 -16.05 2.45 -6.52
C ASP A 174 -16.27 1.30 -7.52
N PRO A 175 -16.42 1.55 -8.85
CA PRO A 175 -16.51 0.45 -9.81
C PRO A 175 -15.20 -0.33 -9.98
N LEU A 176 -14.04 0.27 -9.76
CA LEU A 176 -12.75 -0.41 -9.83
C LEU A 176 -12.60 -1.45 -8.69
N GLU A 177 -13.15 -1.15 -7.52
CA GLU A 177 -13.15 -2.07 -6.37
C GLU A 177 -13.99 -3.32 -6.66
N ASP A 178 -15.21 -3.16 -7.22
CA ASP A 178 -16.06 -4.28 -7.62
C ASP A 178 -15.39 -5.12 -8.73
N GLU A 179 -14.81 -4.46 -9.70
CA GLU A 179 -14.11 -5.08 -10.81
C GLU A 179 -12.88 -5.86 -10.33
N LEU A 180 -12.09 -5.33 -9.40
CA LEU A 180 -10.95 -6.00 -8.79
C LEU A 180 -11.38 -7.31 -8.13
N ILE A 181 -12.39 -7.26 -7.26
CA ILE A 181 -12.89 -8.42 -6.52
C ILE A 181 -13.34 -9.52 -7.50
N ALA A 182 -14.11 -9.15 -8.52
CA ALA A 182 -14.62 -10.10 -9.52
C ALA A 182 -13.50 -10.67 -10.41
N ASN A 183 -12.61 -9.83 -10.94
CA ASN A 183 -11.60 -10.24 -11.93
C ASN A 183 -10.48 -11.08 -11.33
N LEU A 184 -10.06 -10.79 -10.10
CA LEU A 184 -9.03 -11.57 -9.41
C LEU A 184 -9.63 -12.78 -8.67
N GLY A 185 -10.97 -12.92 -8.65
CA GLY A 185 -11.66 -14.00 -7.92
C GLY A 185 -11.41 -13.93 -6.42
N LEU A 186 -11.33 -12.72 -5.87
CA LEU A 186 -11.09 -12.50 -4.45
C LEU A 186 -12.23 -13.06 -3.61
N VAL A 187 -11.89 -13.83 -2.59
CA VAL A 187 -12.83 -14.42 -1.64
C VAL A 187 -12.74 -13.67 -0.31
N GLU A 188 -13.90 -13.20 0.17
CA GLU A 188 -13.97 -12.57 1.49
C GLU A 188 -13.69 -13.61 2.58
N VAL A 189 -12.76 -13.27 3.48
CA VAL A 189 -12.40 -14.10 4.63
C VAL A 189 -12.88 -13.44 5.92
N ALA A 190 -13.47 -14.24 6.80
CA ALA A 190 -13.91 -13.73 8.09
C ALA A 190 -12.71 -13.25 8.92
N ASN A 191 -12.69 -11.97 9.29
CA ASN A 191 -11.74 -11.48 10.28
C ASN A 191 -12.00 -12.20 11.60
N ARG A 192 -11.10 -13.11 11.99
CA ARG A 192 -11.06 -13.63 13.35
C ARG A 192 -10.35 -12.57 14.18
N GLY A 193 -11.17 -11.66 14.78
CA GLY A 193 -10.69 -10.66 15.74
C GLY A 193 -9.95 -11.26 16.92
#